data_2e4d6d82d8b901ee8901bca2efdd52fe
#
_entry.id   2e4d6d82d8b901ee8901bca2efdd52fe
#
_cell.length_a   1.000
_cell.length_b   1.000
_cell.length_c   1.000
_cell.angle_alpha   90.00
_cell.angle_beta   90.00
_cell.angle_gamma   90.00
#
_symmetry.space_group_name_H-M   'P 1'
#
loop_
_entity.id
_entity.type
_entity.pdbx_description
1 polymer ?
#
loop_
_entity_poly.entity_id
_entity_poly.type
_entity_poly.pdbx_seq_one_letter_code
_entity_poly.pdbx_strand_id
1 'polypeptide(L)'
;RSCDVRERTADSLITRYQMDRIQAERVRDAALHAFQQVQKEWQLSEQYGRPMLRWAAMLHELGLCIEYKKAPQHAAYIIDNIDMPGFTPAQKQLLSALVFNQRDGFKLEVLEKQNAVSLRQAIRLARLLRFAIILCMRRTEGSVPRFILTANEEQLLLQLPVGWLNEHYLRASELHQEAERQSAMGWPTLIEEADI
;
A
#
# COMPACT_ATOMS: atom_id res chain seq x y z
N ARG A 1 14.67 -21.44 -0.35
CA ARG A 1 13.38 -21.03 -0.92
C ARG A 1 13.40 -19.53 -1.20
N SER A 2 12.77 -19.11 -2.30
CA SER A 2 12.76 -17.68 -2.68
C SER A 2 12.01 -16.82 -1.66
N CYS A 3 10.91 -17.30 -1.06
CA CYS A 3 10.19 -16.54 -0.04
C CYS A 3 11.03 -16.35 1.23
N ASP A 4 11.80 -17.36 1.61
CA ASP A 4 12.70 -17.25 2.77
C ASP A 4 13.79 -16.22 2.51
N VAL A 5 14.32 -16.18 1.28
CA VAL A 5 15.33 -15.19 0.90
C VAL A 5 14.74 -13.79 0.96
N ARG A 6 13.53 -13.58 0.41
CA ARG A 6 12.88 -12.28 0.46
C ARG A 6 12.55 -11.84 1.88
N GLU A 7 12.11 -12.77 2.72
CA GLU A 7 11.86 -12.48 4.13
C GLU A 7 13.12 -12.06 4.85
N ARG A 8 14.24 -12.75 4.61
CA ARG A 8 15.52 -12.36 5.21
C ARG A 8 15.97 -11.00 4.73
N THR A 9 15.78 -10.70 3.45
CA THR A 9 16.10 -9.37 2.90
C THR A 9 15.28 -8.29 3.59
N ALA A 10 13.96 -8.48 3.71
CA ALA A 10 13.10 -7.52 4.38
C ALA A 10 13.47 -7.37 5.86
N ASP A 11 13.72 -8.49 6.57
CA ASP A 11 14.14 -8.46 7.97
C ASP A 11 15.44 -7.67 8.15
N SER A 12 16.40 -7.89 7.26
CA SER A 12 17.66 -7.18 7.28
C SER A 12 17.46 -5.68 7.12
N LEU A 13 16.58 -5.25 6.22
CA LEU A 13 16.27 -3.85 6.00
C LEU A 13 15.54 -3.23 7.18
N ILE A 14 14.56 -3.93 7.73
CA ILE A 14 13.81 -3.46 8.89
C ILE A 14 14.76 -3.22 10.07
N THR A 15 15.67 -4.16 10.31
CA THR A 15 16.67 -4.02 11.38
C THR A 15 17.66 -2.92 11.10
N ARG A 16 18.23 -2.89 9.89
CA ARG A 16 19.25 -1.92 9.49
C ARG A 16 18.77 -0.48 9.57
N TYR A 17 17.54 -0.23 9.12
CA TYR A 17 16.95 1.10 9.08
C TYR A 17 16.05 1.37 10.29
N GLN A 18 16.06 0.49 11.29
CA GLN A 18 15.32 0.65 12.55
C GLN A 18 13.84 0.96 12.32
N MET A 19 13.23 0.23 11.40
CA MET A 19 11.81 0.40 11.09
C MET A 19 10.93 -0.18 12.19
N ASP A 20 9.72 0.35 12.31
CA ASP A 20 8.68 -0.17 13.19
C ASP A 20 8.07 -1.42 12.56
N ARG A 21 8.54 -2.61 12.99
CA ARG A 21 8.05 -3.88 12.45
C ARG A 21 6.57 -4.09 12.72
N ILE A 22 6.10 -3.71 13.90
CA ILE A 22 4.70 -3.91 14.27
C ILE A 22 3.79 -3.09 13.36
N GLN A 23 4.17 -1.84 13.08
CA GLN A 23 3.42 -1.00 12.14
C GLN A 23 3.48 -1.56 10.71
N ALA A 24 4.65 -2.01 10.29
CA ALA A 24 4.79 -2.61 8.95
C ALA A 24 3.86 -3.81 8.78
N GLU A 25 3.82 -4.69 9.78
CA GLU A 25 2.94 -5.86 9.76
C GLU A 25 1.46 -5.46 9.79
N ARG A 26 1.11 -4.41 10.51
CA ARG A 26 -0.26 -3.89 10.56
C ARG A 26 -0.70 -3.43 9.16
N VAL A 27 0.13 -2.66 8.49
CA VAL A 27 -0.15 -2.18 7.13
C VAL A 27 -0.18 -3.35 6.14
N ARG A 28 0.75 -4.30 6.27
CA ARG A 28 0.74 -5.52 5.46
C ARG A 28 -0.59 -6.25 5.56
N ASP A 29 -1.06 -6.48 6.77
CA ASP A 29 -2.29 -7.23 6.99
C ASP A 29 -3.50 -6.50 6.41
N ALA A 30 -3.57 -5.18 6.59
CA ALA A 30 -4.64 -4.38 6.00
C ALA A 30 -4.58 -4.39 4.47
N ALA A 31 -3.39 -4.27 3.90
CA ALA A 31 -3.20 -4.27 2.44
C ALA A 31 -3.59 -5.63 1.84
N LEU A 32 -3.19 -6.72 2.47
CA LEU A 32 -3.52 -8.07 1.98
C LEU A 32 -5.00 -8.37 2.16
N HIS A 33 -5.64 -7.86 3.20
CA HIS A 33 -7.08 -7.98 3.37
C HIS A 33 -7.83 -7.22 2.25
N ALA A 34 -7.37 -6.01 1.94
CA ALA A 34 -7.91 -5.25 0.81
C ALA A 34 -7.72 -5.99 -0.51
N PHE A 35 -6.53 -6.53 -0.74
CA PHE A 35 -6.21 -7.31 -1.94
C PHE A 35 -7.17 -8.50 -2.09
N GLN A 36 -7.35 -9.25 -1.02
CA GLN A 36 -8.21 -10.44 -1.01
C GLN A 36 -9.64 -10.11 -1.43
N GLN A 37 -10.15 -8.95 -1.01
CA GLN A 37 -11.53 -8.57 -1.29
C GLN A 37 -11.77 -8.17 -2.76
N VAL A 38 -10.76 -7.61 -3.42
CA VAL A 38 -10.91 -7.10 -4.80
C VAL A 38 -10.18 -7.93 -5.85
N GLN A 39 -9.44 -8.94 -5.44
CA GLN A 39 -8.56 -9.70 -6.31
C GLN A 39 -9.28 -10.29 -7.52
N LYS A 40 -10.47 -10.87 -7.31
CA LYS A 40 -11.24 -11.50 -8.39
C LYS A 40 -11.74 -10.48 -9.40
N GLU A 41 -12.39 -9.43 -8.91
CA GLU A 41 -12.98 -8.40 -9.77
C GLU A 41 -11.90 -7.66 -10.57
N TRP A 42 -10.80 -7.35 -9.92
CA TRP A 42 -9.68 -6.64 -10.56
C TRP A 42 -8.71 -7.55 -11.27
N GLN A 43 -8.91 -8.88 -11.20
CA GLN A 43 -8.02 -9.86 -11.82
C GLN A 43 -6.56 -9.63 -11.45
N LEU A 44 -6.32 -9.31 -10.17
CA LEU A 44 -4.97 -9.09 -9.69
C LEU A 44 -4.20 -10.40 -9.65
N SER A 45 -2.93 -10.35 -10.04
CA SER A 45 -2.07 -11.51 -10.04
C SER A 45 -1.78 -11.97 -8.61
N GLU A 46 -2.18 -13.19 -8.28
CA GLU A 46 -1.82 -13.82 -7.00
C GLU A 46 -0.32 -14.08 -6.93
N GLN A 47 0.28 -14.45 -8.04
CA GLN A 47 1.69 -14.82 -8.08
C GLN A 47 2.60 -13.58 -8.05
N TYR A 48 2.22 -12.51 -8.77
CA TYR A 48 3.09 -11.35 -8.94
C TYR A 48 2.61 -10.11 -8.21
N GLY A 49 1.30 -9.97 -8.01
CA GLY A 49 0.72 -8.80 -7.37
C GLY A 49 0.71 -8.88 -5.85
N ARG A 50 0.18 -9.99 -5.32
CA ARG A 50 0.07 -10.17 -3.87
C ARG A 50 1.43 -10.05 -3.16
N PRO A 51 2.49 -10.74 -3.59
CA PRO A 51 3.78 -10.62 -2.90
C PRO A 51 4.36 -9.22 -2.95
N MET A 52 4.18 -8.52 -4.06
CA MET A 52 4.73 -7.16 -4.19
C MET A 52 3.99 -6.16 -3.32
N LEU A 53 2.68 -6.29 -3.20
CA LEU A 53 1.91 -5.48 -2.26
C LEU A 53 2.34 -5.75 -0.81
N ARG A 54 2.53 -7.02 -0.47
CA ARG A 54 3.02 -7.42 0.85
C ARG A 54 4.33 -6.74 1.18
N TRP A 55 5.32 -6.82 0.28
CA TRP A 55 6.64 -6.26 0.53
C TRP A 55 6.63 -4.74 0.50
N ALA A 56 5.81 -4.12 -0.36
CA ALA A 56 5.63 -2.68 -0.34
C ALA A 56 5.10 -2.21 1.01
N ALA A 57 4.12 -2.91 1.56
CA ALA A 57 3.59 -2.59 2.89
C ALA A 57 4.66 -2.75 3.97
N MET A 58 5.43 -3.83 3.93
CA MET A 58 6.48 -4.06 4.92
C MET A 58 7.60 -3.01 4.87
N LEU A 59 7.88 -2.45 3.70
CA LEU A 59 9.02 -1.56 3.50
C LEU A 59 8.64 -0.10 3.25
N HIS A 60 7.35 0.24 3.34
CA HIS A 60 6.89 1.58 2.96
C HIS A 60 7.48 2.70 3.84
N GLU A 61 7.87 2.41 5.08
CA GLU A 61 8.46 3.40 5.97
C GLU A 61 9.97 3.46 5.93
N LEU A 62 10.60 2.80 4.97
CA LEU A 62 12.04 2.71 4.86
C LEU A 62 12.71 4.10 4.78
N GLY A 63 12.02 5.11 4.29
CA GLY A 63 12.54 6.46 4.18
C GLY A 63 12.38 7.34 5.43
N LEU A 64 11.63 6.86 6.45
CA LEU A 64 11.41 7.65 7.67
C LEU A 64 12.69 7.93 8.45
N CYS A 65 13.69 7.06 8.33
CA CYS A 65 14.98 7.26 8.98
C CYS A 65 15.69 8.53 8.49
N ILE A 66 15.30 9.05 7.33
CA ILE A 66 15.88 10.27 6.75
C ILE A 66 15.01 11.47 7.11
N GLU A 67 13.75 11.49 6.68
CA GLU A 67 12.79 12.54 7.04
C GLU A 67 11.39 12.12 6.67
N TYR A 68 10.37 12.69 7.32
CA TYR A 68 8.98 12.37 7.04
C TYR A 68 8.51 12.94 5.70
N LYS A 69 8.86 14.19 5.42
CA LYS A 69 8.29 14.95 4.28
C LYS A 69 8.52 14.26 2.93
N LYS A 70 9.72 13.74 2.71
CA LYS A 70 10.09 13.05 1.48
C LYS A 70 10.36 11.58 1.72
N ALA A 71 9.77 10.99 2.75
CA ALA A 71 10.00 9.59 3.08
C ALA A 71 9.69 8.64 1.93
N PRO A 72 8.60 8.82 1.15
CA PRO A 72 8.35 7.95 -0.01
C PRO A 72 9.46 7.98 -1.04
N GLN A 73 9.99 9.17 -1.34
CA GLN A 73 11.10 9.33 -2.29
C GLN A 73 12.38 8.67 -1.76
N HIS A 74 12.66 8.85 -0.48
CA HIS A 74 13.84 8.24 0.16
C HIS A 74 13.71 6.71 0.18
N ALA A 75 12.53 6.18 0.48
CA ALA A 75 12.29 4.74 0.47
C ALA A 75 12.55 4.15 -0.93
N ALA A 76 12.01 4.79 -1.96
CA ALA A 76 12.21 4.36 -3.34
C ALA A 76 13.68 4.42 -3.72
N TYR A 77 14.39 5.49 -3.36
CA TYR A 77 15.81 5.65 -3.63
C TYR A 77 16.64 4.53 -2.98
N ILE A 78 16.35 4.22 -1.72
CA ILE A 78 17.04 3.13 -1.02
C ILE A 78 16.81 1.80 -1.74
N ILE A 79 15.56 1.48 -2.07
CA ILE A 79 15.22 0.25 -2.78
C ILE A 79 15.96 0.18 -4.13
N ASP A 80 15.99 1.27 -4.87
CA ASP A 80 16.64 1.33 -6.19
C ASP A 80 18.13 1.09 -6.12
N ASN A 81 18.79 1.42 -5.02
CA ASN A 81 20.24 1.50 -4.93
C ASN A 81 20.87 0.47 -4.00
N ILE A 82 20.11 -0.44 -3.40
CA ILE A 82 20.66 -1.50 -2.57
C ILE A 82 20.45 -2.86 -3.21
N ASP A 83 21.24 -3.80 -2.75
CA ASP A 83 21.10 -5.20 -3.15
C ASP A 83 19.93 -5.82 -2.38
N MET A 84 19.02 -6.47 -3.10
CA MET A 84 17.83 -7.11 -2.51
C MET A 84 17.74 -8.57 -2.96
N PRO A 85 18.49 -9.46 -2.30
CA PRO A 85 18.44 -10.88 -2.64
C PRO A 85 17.01 -11.43 -2.61
N GLY A 86 16.68 -12.24 -3.59
CA GLY A 86 15.36 -12.84 -3.73
C GLY A 86 14.39 -12.06 -4.59
N PHE A 87 14.71 -10.80 -4.91
CA PHE A 87 13.89 -9.97 -5.79
C PHE A 87 14.53 -9.84 -7.17
N THR A 88 13.75 -10.06 -8.23
CA THR A 88 14.21 -9.79 -9.58
C THR A 88 14.33 -8.28 -9.79
N PRO A 89 15.10 -7.82 -10.79
CA PRO A 89 15.13 -6.40 -11.13
C PRO A 89 13.74 -5.82 -11.40
N ALA A 90 12.86 -6.55 -12.10
CA ALA A 90 11.51 -6.11 -12.36
C ALA A 90 10.68 -5.96 -11.08
N GLN A 91 10.79 -6.94 -10.16
CA GLN A 91 10.09 -6.88 -8.87
C GLN A 91 10.60 -5.71 -8.02
N LYS A 92 11.89 -5.50 -8.00
CA LYS A 92 12.51 -4.39 -7.27
C LYS A 92 12.00 -3.05 -7.79
N GLN A 93 11.88 -2.91 -9.11
CA GLN A 93 11.37 -1.71 -9.74
C GLN A 93 9.90 -1.45 -9.40
N LEU A 94 9.07 -2.50 -9.41
CA LEU A 94 7.67 -2.37 -8.99
C LEU A 94 7.57 -2.00 -7.50
N LEU A 95 8.36 -2.65 -6.66
CA LEU A 95 8.41 -2.35 -5.23
C LEU A 95 8.75 -0.88 -5.00
N SER A 96 9.79 -0.39 -5.65
CA SER A 96 10.19 1.02 -5.59
C SER A 96 9.06 1.95 -6.03
N ALA A 97 8.39 1.63 -7.15
CA ALA A 97 7.30 2.44 -7.68
C ALA A 97 6.10 2.49 -6.72
N LEU A 98 5.79 1.38 -6.06
CA LEU A 98 4.69 1.34 -5.09
C LEU A 98 4.99 2.18 -3.87
N VAL A 99 6.18 2.06 -3.27
CA VAL A 99 6.51 2.87 -2.09
C VAL A 99 6.64 4.34 -2.43
N PHE A 100 7.10 4.67 -3.65
CA PHE A 100 7.15 6.06 -4.12
C PHE A 100 5.76 6.69 -4.16
N ASN A 101 4.74 5.89 -4.52
CA ASN A 101 3.37 6.35 -4.73
C ASN A 101 2.47 6.14 -3.51
N GLN A 102 3.03 5.97 -2.32
CA GLN A 102 2.26 5.57 -1.15
C GLN A 102 1.37 6.65 -0.55
N ARG A 103 1.57 7.92 -0.89
CA ARG A 103 0.77 9.04 -0.41
C ARG A 103 0.90 10.24 -1.34
N ASP A 104 0.09 11.27 -1.09
CA ASP A 104 0.08 12.51 -1.87
C ASP A 104 -0.29 12.27 -3.34
N GLY A 105 0.12 13.14 -4.26
CA GLY A 105 -0.21 12.97 -5.67
C GLY A 105 0.39 11.73 -6.29
N PHE A 106 -0.37 11.08 -7.18
CA PHE A 106 0.14 9.93 -7.92
C PHE A 106 1.21 10.36 -8.93
N LYS A 107 2.27 9.59 -9.02
CA LYS A 107 3.34 9.77 -10.01
C LYS A 107 3.26 8.60 -11.00
N LEU A 108 2.38 8.73 -11.99
CA LEU A 108 2.13 7.66 -12.96
C LEU A 108 3.39 7.31 -13.75
N GLU A 109 4.24 8.29 -14.05
CA GLU A 109 5.49 8.05 -14.76
C GLU A 109 6.41 7.08 -14.03
N VAL A 110 6.33 7.04 -12.70
CA VAL A 110 7.12 6.08 -11.92
C VAL A 110 6.52 4.68 -12.03
N LEU A 111 5.20 4.57 -11.99
CA LEU A 111 4.51 3.28 -12.16
C LEU A 111 4.66 2.75 -13.58
N GLU A 112 4.73 3.63 -14.59
CA GLU A 112 4.92 3.23 -15.98
C GLU A 112 6.27 2.61 -16.26
N LYS A 113 7.30 2.95 -15.51
CA LYS A 113 8.67 2.46 -15.71
C LYS A 113 8.84 0.99 -15.35
N GLN A 114 8.02 0.46 -14.45
CA GLN A 114 8.12 -0.94 -14.04
C GLN A 114 7.47 -1.85 -15.08
N ASN A 115 7.93 -3.09 -15.17
CA ASN A 115 7.39 -4.06 -16.11
C ASN A 115 7.10 -5.42 -15.48
N ALA A 116 7.02 -5.49 -14.15
CA ALA A 116 6.67 -6.72 -13.46
C ALA A 116 5.19 -7.07 -13.66
N VAL A 117 4.33 -6.06 -13.67
CA VAL A 117 2.89 -6.20 -13.95
C VAL A 117 2.48 -5.07 -14.91
N SER A 118 1.25 -5.15 -15.45
CA SER A 118 0.73 -4.07 -16.29
C SER A 118 0.60 -2.78 -15.49
N LEU A 119 0.58 -1.64 -16.17
CA LEU A 119 0.35 -0.34 -15.53
C LEU A 119 -0.95 -0.34 -14.74
N ARG A 120 -2.02 -0.91 -15.32
CA ARG A 120 -3.31 -1.01 -14.63
C ARG A 120 -3.18 -1.76 -13.31
N GLN A 121 -2.50 -2.90 -13.29
CA GLN A 121 -2.29 -3.64 -12.04
C GLN A 121 -1.43 -2.84 -11.06
N ALA A 122 -0.37 -2.20 -11.52
CA ALA A 122 0.48 -1.39 -10.64
C ALA A 122 -0.32 -0.26 -9.98
N ILE A 123 -1.16 0.42 -10.75
CA ILE A 123 -2.05 1.47 -10.22
C ILE A 123 -2.99 0.88 -9.16
N ARG A 124 -3.60 -0.25 -9.44
CA ARG A 124 -4.54 -0.89 -8.51
C ARG A 124 -3.84 -1.32 -7.22
N LEU A 125 -2.64 -1.85 -7.31
CA LEU A 125 -1.85 -2.19 -6.12
C LEU A 125 -1.52 -0.93 -5.30
N ALA A 126 -1.13 0.15 -5.96
CA ALA A 126 -0.84 1.43 -5.29
C ALA A 126 -2.08 1.96 -4.57
N ARG A 127 -3.25 1.89 -5.21
CA ARG A 127 -4.51 2.33 -4.60
C ARG A 127 -4.81 1.58 -3.31
N LEU A 128 -4.58 0.25 -3.30
CA LEU A 128 -4.80 -0.57 -2.11
C LEU A 128 -3.81 -0.23 -1.00
N LEU A 129 -2.54 -0.07 -1.33
CA LEU A 129 -1.51 0.29 -0.35
C LEU A 129 -1.85 1.60 0.34
N ARG A 130 -2.27 2.60 -0.41
CA ARG A 130 -2.58 3.93 0.11
C ARG A 130 -3.72 3.88 1.13
N PHE A 131 -4.78 3.13 0.87
CA PHE A 131 -5.86 2.96 1.83
C PHE A 131 -5.41 2.19 3.07
N ALA A 132 -4.61 1.16 2.90
CA ALA A 132 -4.09 0.39 4.03
C ALA A 132 -3.27 1.28 4.98
N ILE A 133 -2.42 2.14 4.43
CA ILE A 133 -1.61 3.06 5.22
C ILE A 133 -2.50 4.02 6.02
N ILE A 134 -3.53 4.58 5.39
CA ILE A 134 -4.44 5.52 6.07
C ILE A 134 -5.20 4.82 7.19
N LEU A 135 -5.74 3.63 6.93
CA LEU A 135 -6.48 2.87 7.94
C LEU A 135 -5.62 2.53 9.16
N CYS A 136 -4.31 2.43 8.98
CA CYS A 136 -3.35 2.09 10.05
C CYS A 136 -2.66 3.30 10.67
N MET A 137 -3.06 4.52 10.34
CA MET A 137 -2.36 5.75 10.79
C MET A 137 -2.24 5.89 12.30
N ARG A 138 -3.18 5.33 13.04
CA ARG A 138 -3.17 5.48 14.50
C ARG A 138 -2.02 4.74 15.19
N ARG A 139 -1.49 3.71 14.55
CA ARG A 139 -0.30 2.98 15.02
C ARG A 139 -0.48 2.29 16.38
N THR A 140 -1.70 1.96 16.79
CA THR A 140 -1.98 1.27 18.03
C THR A 140 -2.68 -0.05 17.77
N GLU A 141 -2.50 -1.01 18.68
CA GLU A 141 -3.15 -2.30 18.59
C GLU A 141 -4.66 -2.14 18.62
N GLY A 142 -5.37 -2.91 17.78
CA GLY A 142 -6.83 -2.90 17.74
C GLY A 142 -7.43 -1.66 17.09
N SER A 143 -6.62 -0.75 16.53
CA SER A 143 -7.12 0.51 15.97
C SER A 143 -7.56 0.42 14.52
N VAL A 144 -7.22 -0.67 13.82
CA VAL A 144 -7.64 -0.85 12.42
C VAL A 144 -9.08 -1.33 12.41
N PRO A 145 -10.00 -0.60 11.77
CA PRO A 145 -11.39 -1.00 11.74
C PRO A 145 -11.61 -2.23 10.85
N ARG A 146 -12.72 -2.92 11.07
CA ARG A 146 -13.22 -3.81 10.03
C ARG A 146 -13.58 -2.95 8.83
N PHE A 147 -13.35 -3.47 7.65
CA PHE A 147 -13.75 -2.76 6.44
C PHE A 147 -14.08 -3.73 5.34
N ILE A 148 -14.96 -3.29 4.44
CA ILE A 148 -15.27 -4.02 3.22
C ILE A 148 -14.89 -3.13 2.05
N LEU A 149 -14.11 -3.68 1.14
CA LEU A 149 -13.68 -2.98 -0.07
C LEU A 149 -14.26 -3.71 -1.26
N THR A 150 -15.03 -3.01 -2.07
CA THR A 150 -15.67 -3.56 -3.26
C THR A 150 -15.18 -2.83 -4.49
N ALA A 151 -14.79 -3.58 -5.51
CA ALA A 151 -14.36 -3.04 -6.79
C ALA A 151 -15.39 -3.31 -7.87
N ASN A 152 -15.58 -2.34 -8.75
CA ASN A 152 -16.40 -2.49 -9.96
C ASN A 152 -15.73 -1.65 -11.05
N GLU A 153 -15.06 -2.31 -11.97
CA GLU A 153 -14.18 -1.65 -12.96
C GLU A 153 -13.17 -0.78 -12.20
N GLU A 154 -13.09 0.52 -12.48
CA GLU A 154 -12.17 1.42 -11.79
C GLU A 154 -12.73 1.95 -10.47
N GLN A 155 -14.01 1.69 -10.17
CA GLN A 155 -14.63 2.17 -8.94
C GLN A 155 -14.23 1.33 -7.75
N LEU A 156 -13.89 2.00 -6.64
CA LEU A 156 -13.75 1.38 -5.33
C LEU A 156 -14.79 1.95 -4.38
N LEU A 157 -15.38 1.08 -3.59
CA LEU A 157 -16.24 1.44 -2.48
C LEU A 157 -15.63 0.89 -1.21
N LEU A 158 -15.27 1.78 -0.30
CA LEU A 158 -14.76 1.41 1.03
C LEU A 158 -15.88 1.62 2.05
N GLN A 159 -16.29 0.54 2.70
CA GLN A 159 -17.32 0.57 3.73
C GLN A 159 -16.71 0.34 5.11
N LEU A 160 -17.13 1.16 6.06
CA LEU A 160 -16.66 1.15 7.45
C LEU A 160 -17.86 1.00 8.38
N PRO A 161 -17.66 0.55 9.62
CA PRO A 161 -18.77 0.42 10.56
C PRO A 161 -19.48 1.75 10.82
N VAL A 162 -20.79 1.68 11.05
CA VAL A 162 -21.59 2.85 11.39
C VAL A 162 -20.99 3.58 12.59
N GLY A 163 -20.82 4.90 12.47
CA GLY A 163 -20.26 5.75 13.52
C GLY A 163 -18.74 5.88 13.46
N TRP A 164 -18.05 5.03 12.70
CA TRP A 164 -16.58 5.02 12.70
C TRP A 164 -15.99 6.34 12.20
N LEU A 165 -16.55 6.91 11.15
CA LEU A 165 -16.02 8.15 10.55
C LEU A 165 -16.11 9.32 11.54
N ASN A 166 -17.21 9.42 12.28
CA ASN A 166 -17.39 10.46 13.30
C ASN A 166 -16.44 10.27 14.49
N GLU A 167 -16.19 9.03 14.87
CA GLU A 167 -15.33 8.73 16.02
C GLU A 167 -13.84 8.86 15.69
N HIS A 168 -13.49 8.85 14.41
CA HIS A 168 -12.09 8.87 13.95
C HIS A 168 -11.92 9.92 12.85
N TYR A 169 -12.23 11.16 13.17
CA TYR A 169 -12.35 12.20 12.15
C TYR A 169 -11.04 12.51 11.42
N LEU A 170 -9.87 12.32 12.04
CA LEU A 170 -8.60 12.53 11.36
C LEU A 170 -8.40 11.53 10.23
N ARG A 171 -8.59 10.24 10.51
CA ARG A 171 -8.51 9.20 9.47
C ARG A 171 -9.64 9.35 8.47
N ALA A 172 -10.84 9.73 8.92
CA ALA A 172 -11.97 10.00 8.03
C ALA A 172 -11.61 11.09 7.02
N SER A 173 -11.01 12.18 7.50
CA SER A 173 -10.55 13.28 6.63
C SER A 173 -9.54 12.79 5.61
N GLU A 174 -8.56 12.00 6.03
CA GLU A 174 -7.55 11.44 5.13
C GLU A 174 -8.17 10.49 4.11
N LEU A 175 -9.13 9.67 4.52
CA LEU A 175 -9.84 8.77 3.61
C LEU A 175 -10.63 9.54 2.56
N HIS A 176 -11.36 10.56 2.98
CA HIS A 176 -12.13 11.38 2.03
C HIS A 176 -11.21 12.13 1.06
N GLN A 177 -10.10 12.66 1.54
CA GLN A 177 -9.12 13.33 0.70
C GLN A 177 -8.51 12.36 -0.31
N GLU A 178 -8.20 11.14 0.13
CA GLU A 178 -7.67 10.10 -0.75
C GLU A 178 -8.70 9.68 -1.81
N ALA A 179 -9.97 9.53 -1.40
CA ALA A 179 -11.05 9.20 -2.33
C ALA A 179 -11.20 10.28 -3.41
N GLU A 180 -11.14 11.56 -3.02
CA GLU A 180 -11.17 12.67 -3.97
C GLU A 180 -9.99 12.63 -4.92
N ARG A 181 -8.79 12.35 -4.39
CA ARG A 181 -7.57 12.28 -5.19
C ARG A 181 -7.66 11.16 -6.23
N GLN A 182 -8.13 9.98 -5.83
CA GLN A 182 -8.29 8.87 -6.77
C GLN A 182 -9.38 9.15 -7.79
N SER A 183 -10.50 9.73 -7.36
CA SER A 183 -11.59 10.10 -8.27
C SER A 183 -11.14 11.12 -9.31
N ALA A 184 -10.30 12.08 -8.91
CA ALA A 184 -9.76 13.09 -9.83
C ALA A 184 -8.86 12.48 -10.91
N MET A 185 -8.28 11.30 -10.64
CA MET A 185 -7.48 10.57 -11.62
C MET A 185 -8.34 9.76 -12.60
N GLY A 186 -9.65 9.80 -12.46
CA GLY A 186 -10.55 8.98 -13.26
C GLY A 186 -10.86 7.63 -12.64
N TRP A 187 -10.55 7.44 -11.36
CA TRP A 187 -10.80 6.21 -10.63
C TRP A 187 -11.83 6.48 -9.53
N PRO A 188 -13.13 6.37 -9.83
CA PRO A 188 -14.17 6.71 -8.87
C PRO A 188 -13.99 5.96 -7.55
N THR A 189 -14.02 6.67 -6.44
CA THR A 189 -13.76 6.11 -5.12
C THR A 189 -14.73 6.72 -4.11
N LEU A 190 -15.44 5.86 -3.38
CA LEU A 190 -16.46 6.24 -2.43
C LEU A 190 -16.14 5.67 -1.06
N ILE A 191 -16.41 6.47 -0.04
CA ILE A 191 -16.29 6.08 1.37
C ILE A 191 -17.70 6.16 1.97
N GLU A 192 -18.16 5.08 2.59
CA GLU A 192 -19.46 5.11 3.28
C GLU A 192 -19.44 4.24 4.52
N GLU A 193 -20.42 4.44 5.38
CA GLU A 193 -20.62 3.59 6.53
C GLU A 193 -21.69 2.54 6.19
N ALA A 194 -21.54 1.37 6.77
CA ALA A 194 -22.47 0.26 6.57
C ALA A 194 -22.54 -0.60 7.83
N ASP A 195 -23.59 -1.37 7.92
CA ASP A 195 -23.77 -2.32 9.01
C ASP A 195 -22.94 -3.56 8.71
N ILE A 196 -21.71 -3.54 9.18
CA ILE A 196 -20.74 -4.61 8.94
C ILE A 196 -20.10 -5.09 10.24
#